data_308eb93f3994d8817305ad31b6d79b9f
#
_entry.id   308eb93f3994d8817305ad31b6d79b9f
#
_cell.length_a   1.000
_cell.length_b   1.000
_cell.length_c   1.000
_cell.angle_alpha   90.00
_cell.angle_beta   90.00
_cell.angle_gamma   90.00
#
_symmetry.space_group_name_H-M   'P 1'
#
loop_
_entity.id
_entity.type
_entity.pdbx_description
1 polymer ?
#
loop_
_entity_poly.entity_id
_entity_poly.type
_entity_poly.pdbx_seq_one_letter_code
_entity_poly.pdbx_strand_id
1 'polypeptide(L)'
;MNSLLVTGYKPYELGILSAKDPRLPIIKEAIRQDLRRFLEEGVKWLVFTGNLGFEAWVLEVAKEMQKDYELQLASIFMFENQGENWNEANQEILSQFKQVDFVKYAYPSYANPGQFKDFNKFLLENTDGAY
;
A
#
# COMPACT_ATOMS: atom_id res chain seq x y z
N MET A 1 17.49 -3.82 6.88
CA MET A 1 16.41 -3.27 6.03
C MET A 1 15.35 -2.65 6.94
N ASN A 2 15.07 -1.37 6.77
CA ASN A 2 14.18 -0.62 7.66
C ASN A 2 12.80 -0.36 7.06
N SER A 3 12.73 -0.10 5.76
CA SER A 3 11.47 0.22 5.07
C SER A 3 11.29 -0.60 3.81
N LEU A 4 10.04 -0.99 3.55
CA LEU A 4 9.65 -1.69 2.34
C LEU A 4 8.56 -0.90 1.60
N LEU A 5 8.76 -0.73 0.31
CA LEU A 5 7.72 -0.24 -0.59
C LEU A 5 6.80 -1.40 -0.94
N VAL A 6 5.52 -1.27 -0.66
CA VAL A 6 4.54 -2.29 -1.03
C VAL A 6 4.12 -2.04 -2.48
N THR A 7 4.39 -3.02 -3.32
CA THR A 7 3.98 -3.00 -4.73
C THR A 7 3.14 -4.25 -4.98
N GLY A 8 2.53 -4.37 -6.14
CA GLY A 8 1.80 -5.59 -6.41
C GLY A 8 0.75 -5.41 -7.48
N TYR A 9 0.01 -6.47 -7.68
CA TYR A 9 -0.97 -6.55 -8.74
C TYR A 9 -2.28 -5.87 -8.34
N LYS A 10 -2.90 -5.19 -9.30
CA LYS A 10 -4.25 -4.67 -9.14
C LYS A 10 -5.25 -5.83 -9.16
N PRO A 11 -6.49 -5.64 -8.61
CA PRO A 11 -7.46 -6.73 -8.53
C PRO A 11 -7.73 -7.43 -9.86
N TYR A 12 -7.88 -6.66 -10.94
CA TYR A 12 -8.17 -7.24 -12.26
C TYR A 12 -7.01 -8.07 -12.82
N GLU A 13 -5.78 -7.76 -12.45
CA GLU A 13 -4.60 -8.52 -12.90
C GLU A 13 -4.56 -9.91 -12.28
N LEU A 14 -5.14 -10.07 -11.09
CA LEU A 14 -5.22 -11.35 -10.38
C LEU A 14 -6.57 -12.04 -10.57
N GLY A 15 -7.51 -11.38 -11.25
CA GLY A 15 -8.88 -11.90 -11.40
C GLY A 15 -9.67 -11.91 -10.10
N ILE A 16 -9.28 -11.12 -9.11
CA ILE A 16 -9.97 -11.02 -7.81
C ILE A 16 -10.71 -9.69 -7.77
N LEU A 17 -12.00 -9.74 -8.04
CA LEU A 17 -12.84 -8.53 -8.17
C LEU A 17 -13.85 -8.36 -7.02
N SER A 18 -13.93 -9.32 -6.11
CA SER A 18 -14.88 -9.30 -5.00
C SER A 18 -14.17 -9.51 -3.67
N ALA A 19 -14.61 -8.79 -2.64
CA ALA A 19 -14.16 -8.99 -1.27
C ALA A 19 -14.57 -10.36 -0.71
N LYS A 20 -15.47 -11.07 -1.39
CA LYS A 20 -15.93 -12.41 -1.00
C LYS A 20 -15.19 -13.53 -1.73
N ASP A 21 -14.21 -13.21 -2.56
CA ASP A 21 -13.43 -14.24 -3.28
C ASP A 21 -12.75 -15.18 -2.28
N PRO A 22 -12.95 -16.52 -2.43
CA PRO A 22 -12.40 -17.48 -1.47
C PRO A 22 -10.87 -17.54 -1.44
N ARG A 23 -10.19 -16.96 -2.44
CA ARG A 23 -8.73 -16.89 -2.46
C ARG A 23 -8.19 -15.80 -1.52
N LEU A 24 -8.99 -14.79 -1.18
CA LEU A 24 -8.53 -13.66 -0.35
C LEU A 24 -8.05 -14.08 1.05
N PRO A 25 -8.77 -14.92 1.80
CA PRO A 25 -8.27 -15.37 3.11
C PRO A 25 -6.92 -16.05 3.03
N ILE A 26 -6.69 -16.82 1.97
CA ILE A 26 -5.42 -17.53 1.72
C ILE A 26 -4.31 -16.52 1.44
N ILE A 27 -4.59 -15.53 0.58
CA ILE A 27 -3.64 -14.47 0.24
C ILE A 27 -3.31 -13.64 1.48
N LYS A 28 -4.30 -13.26 2.27
CA LYS A 28 -4.10 -12.46 3.49
C LYS A 28 -3.29 -13.22 4.53
N GLU A 29 -3.47 -14.53 4.65
CA GLU A 29 -2.67 -15.34 5.56
C GLU A 29 -1.21 -15.42 5.09
N ALA A 30 -0.97 -15.57 3.79
CA ALA A 30 0.37 -15.51 3.23
C ALA A 30 1.03 -14.16 3.49
N ILE A 31 0.29 -13.06 3.33
CA ILE A 31 0.77 -11.71 3.64
C ILE A 31 1.15 -11.61 5.12
N ARG A 32 0.31 -12.13 6.01
CA ARG A 32 0.57 -12.10 7.45
C ARG A 32 1.88 -12.80 7.80
N GLN A 33 2.14 -13.95 7.20
CA GLN A 33 3.38 -14.69 7.41
C GLN A 33 4.58 -13.93 6.85
N ASP A 34 4.45 -13.34 5.66
CA ASP A 34 5.52 -12.54 5.05
C ASP A 34 5.85 -11.32 5.89
N LEU A 35 4.83 -10.58 6.36
CA LEU A 35 5.03 -9.41 7.19
C LEU A 35 5.70 -9.76 8.52
N ARG A 36 5.31 -10.88 9.13
CA ARG A 36 5.95 -11.35 10.35
C ARG A 36 7.44 -11.58 10.14
N ARG A 37 7.80 -12.23 9.03
CA ARG A 37 9.20 -12.46 8.68
C ARG A 37 9.95 -11.15 8.48
N PHE A 38 9.37 -10.18 7.74
CA PHE A 38 10.00 -8.88 7.53
C PHE A 38 10.22 -8.13 8.84
N LEU A 39 9.24 -8.17 9.76
CA LEU A 39 9.37 -7.55 11.06
C LEU A 39 10.49 -8.19 11.88
N GLU A 40 10.63 -9.50 11.83
CA GLU A 40 11.72 -10.23 12.48
C GLU A 40 13.08 -9.87 11.87
N GLU A 41 13.12 -9.49 10.60
CA GLU A 41 14.33 -9.04 9.89
C GLU A 41 14.64 -7.57 10.11
N GLY A 42 13.84 -6.85 10.88
CA GLY A 42 14.09 -5.47 11.26
C GLY A 42 13.34 -4.41 10.48
N VAL A 43 12.38 -4.78 9.64
CA VAL A 43 11.53 -3.81 8.93
C VAL A 43 10.66 -3.07 9.95
N LYS A 44 10.61 -1.74 9.85
CA LYS A 44 9.85 -0.88 10.75
C LYS A 44 8.77 -0.07 10.03
N TRP A 45 8.92 0.11 8.72
CA TRP A 45 8.02 0.91 7.91
C TRP A 45 7.56 0.15 6.68
N LEU A 46 6.27 0.23 6.40
CA LEU A 46 5.70 -0.16 5.11
C LEU A 46 5.19 1.11 4.42
N VAL A 47 5.55 1.27 3.16
CA VAL A 47 5.21 2.44 2.36
C VAL A 47 4.24 2.03 1.25
N PHE A 48 3.10 2.71 1.18
CA PHE A 48 2.03 2.44 0.21
C PHE A 48 1.89 3.62 -0.75
N THR A 49 1.33 3.36 -1.91
CA THR A 49 1.01 4.40 -2.90
C THR A 49 -0.50 4.60 -3.08
N GLY A 50 -1.32 3.81 -2.37
CA GLY A 50 -2.76 3.97 -2.37
C GLY A 50 -3.50 3.24 -3.48
N ASN A 51 -2.92 2.16 -4.01
CA ASN A 51 -3.55 1.36 -5.05
C ASN A 51 -4.45 0.27 -4.47
N LEU A 52 -5.53 -0.03 -5.19
CA LEU A 52 -6.39 -1.16 -4.88
C LEU A 52 -5.66 -2.49 -5.13
N GLY A 53 -6.23 -3.57 -4.62
CA GLY A 53 -5.68 -4.91 -4.79
C GLY A 53 -4.65 -5.26 -3.74
N PHE A 54 -3.49 -5.73 -4.15
CA PHE A 54 -2.47 -6.24 -3.23
C PHE A 54 -2.08 -5.23 -2.15
N GLU A 55 -1.85 -3.96 -2.52
CA GLU A 55 -1.54 -2.91 -1.55
C GLU A 55 -2.63 -2.80 -0.47
N ALA A 56 -3.90 -2.80 -0.87
CA ALA A 56 -5.02 -2.69 0.06
C ALA A 56 -5.09 -3.89 1.00
N TRP A 57 -4.82 -5.08 0.51
CA TRP A 57 -4.80 -6.29 1.33
C TRP A 57 -3.64 -6.28 2.32
N VAL A 58 -2.47 -5.84 1.88
CA VAL A 58 -1.32 -5.68 2.79
C VAL A 58 -1.63 -4.64 3.86
N LEU A 59 -2.25 -3.52 3.48
CA LEU A 59 -2.64 -2.47 4.44
C LEU A 59 -3.56 -3.03 5.53
N GLU A 60 -4.58 -3.79 5.13
CA GLU A 60 -5.53 -4.39 6.07
C GLU A 60 -4.82 -5.31 7.09
N VAL A 61 -3.98 -6.20 6.59
CA VAL A 61 -3.21 -7.11 7.45
C VAL A 61 -2.22 -6.35 8.34
N ALA A 62 -1.54 -5.35 7.77
CA ALA A 62 -0.57 -4.54 8.53
C ALA A 62 -1.24 -3.78 9.66
N LYS A 63 -2.43 -3.23 9.47
CA LYS A 63 -3.17 -2.53 10.52
C LYS A 63 -3.56 -3.48 11.66
N GLU A 64 -3.91 -4.72 11.36
CA GLU A 64 -4.15 -5.73 12.38
C GLU A 64 -2.87 -6.03 13.17
N MET A 65 -1.74 -6.15 12.48
CA MET A 65 -0.47 -6.48 13.10
C MET A 65 0.12 -5.34 13.94
N GLN A 66 -0.25 -4.09 13.68
CA GLN A 66 0.17 -2.96 14.51
C GLN A 66 -0.25 -3.09 15.97
N LYS A 67 -1.25 -3.90 16.26
CA LYS A 67 -1.72 -4.15 17.63
C LYS A 67 -0.70 -4.93 18.44
N ASP A 68 0.11 -5.76 17.79
CA ASP A 68 1.02 -6.69 18.42
C ASP A 68 2.50 -6.43 18.11
N TYR A 69 2.79 -5.63 17.06
CA TYR A 69 4.15 -5.38 16.59
C TYR A 69 4.42 -3.89 16.44
N GLU A 70 5.67 -3.51 16.63
CA GLU A 70 6.12 -2.14 16.38
C GLU A 70 6.32 -1.96 14.87
N LEU A 71 5.30 -1.42 14.21
CA LEU A 71 5.26 -1.22 12.77
C LEU A 71 4.59 0.11 12.47
N GLN A 72 5.22 0.91 11.60
CA GLN A 72 4.70 2.18 11.13
C GLN A 72 4.26 2.05 9.66
N LEU A 73 3.20 2.76 9.31
CA LEU A 73 2.65 2.75 7.96
C LEU A 73 2.69 4.16 7.38
N ALA A 74 3.11 4.26 6.12
CA ALA A 74 3.14 5.52 5.39
C ALA A 74 2.44 5.36 4.05
N SER A 75 1.66 6.36 3.66
CA SER A 75 1.05 6.43 2.34
C SER A 75 1.61 7.66 1.61
N ILE A 76 2.17 7.44 0.44
CA ILE A 76 2.69 8.48 -0.42
C ILE A 76 1.90 8.46 -1.71
N PHE A 77 0.95 9.36 -1.82
CA PHE A 77 0.09 9.44 -3.01
C PHE A 77 0.78 10.28 -4.07
N MET A 78 0.67 9.85 -5.33
CA MET A 78 1.20 10.61 -6.44
C MET A 78 0.47 11.93 -6.60
N PHE A 79 -0.87 11.92 -6.51
CA PHE A 79 -1.72 13.09 -6.69
C PHE A 79 -2.66 13.29 -5.52
N GLU A 80 -2.93 14.55 -5.16
CA GLU A 80 -3.91 14.88 -4.13
C GLU A 80 -5.33 14.43 -4.50
N ASN A 81 -5.63 14.42 -5.81
CA ASN A 81 -6.95 14.01 -6.33
C ASN A 81 -6.99 12.53 -6.73
N GLN A 82 -6.02 11.72 -6.31
CA GLN A 82 -6.00 10.29 -6.60
C GLN A 82 -7.28 9.62 -6.13
N GLY A 83 -7.91 8.88 -7.04
CA GLY A 83 -9.11 8.11 -6.72
C GLY A 83 -10.38 8.93 -6.59
N GLU A 84 -10.39 10.22 -6.97
CA GLU A 84 -11.57 11.09 -6.81
C GLU A 84 -12.82 10.58 -7.53
N ASN A 85 -12.64 9.80 -8.61
CA ASN A 85 -13.72 9.23 -9.41
C ASN A 85 -14.04 7.78 -9.05
N TRP A 86 -13.45 7.23 -8.02
CA TRP A 86 -13.71 5.85 -7.61
C TRP A 86 -15.11 5.72 -6.99
N ASN A 87 -15.69 4.51 -7.08
CA ASN A 87 -16.96 4.23 -6.45
C ASN A 87 -16.85 4.29 -4.91
N GLU A 88 -17.99 4.24 -4.21
CA GLU A 88 -18.04 4.39 -2.76
C GLU A 88 -17.21 3.34 -2.02
N ALA A 89 -17.27 2.08 -2.44
CA ALA A 89 -16.50 1.01 -1.81
C ALA A 89 -14.99 1.24 -1.94
N ASN A 90 -14.52 1.69 -3.10
CA ASN A 90 -13.12 1.99 -3.34
C ASN A 90 -12.68 3.28 -2.65
N GLN A 91 -13.56 4.27 -2.50
CA GLN A 91 -13.31 5.47 -1.70
C GLN A 91 -13.08 5.12 -0.24
N GLU A 92 -13.79 4.14 0.29
CA GLU A 92 -13.58 3.67 1.65
C GLU A 92 -12.18 3.06 1.82
N ILE A 93 -11.74 2.26 0.84
CA ILE A 93 -10.38 1.70 0.83
C ILE A 93 -9.34 2.82 0.78
N LEU A 94 -9.54 3.82 -0.08
CA LEU A 94 -8.67 4.99 -0.17
C LEU A 94 -8.58 5.71 1.17
N SER A 95 -9.71 5.87 1.86
CA SER A 95 -9.76 6.46 3.18
C SER A 95 -8.88 5.73 4.18
N GLN A 96 -8.83 4.40 4.11
CA GLN A 96 -7.96 3.61 4.99
C GLN A 96 -6.47 3.88 4.74
N PHE A 97 -6.06 4.11 3.50
CA PHE A 97 -4.69 4.53 3.18
C PHE A 97 -4.36 5.91 3.77
N LYS A 98 -5.34 6.77 3.96
CA LYS A 98 -5.16 8.10 4.55
C LYS A 98 -5.14 8.09 6.08
N GLN A 99 -5.54 6.98 6.70
CA GLN A 99 -5.57 6.80 8.15
C GLN A 99 -4.38 5.96 8.61
N VAL A 100 -3.17 6.43 8.28
CA VAL A 100 -1.91 5.79 8.63
C VAL A 100 -0.99 6.78 9.34
N ASP A 101 0.19 6.32 9.79
CA ASP A 101 1.09 7.12 10.62
C ASP A 101 1.69 8.33 9.89
N PHE A 102 1.87 8.22 8.57
CA PHE A 102 2.42 9.30 7.75
C PHE A 102 1.74 9.32 6.39
N VAL A 103 1.33 10.52 5.93
CA VAL A 103 0.70 10.71 4.63
C VAL A 103 1.36 11.87 3.91
N LYS A 104 1.71 11.67 2.64
CA LYS A 104 2.29 12.69 1.77
C LYS A 104 1.68 12.62 0.38
N TYR A 105 1.53 13.77 -0.26
CA TYR A 105 1.08 13.92 -1.64
C TYR A 105 2.21 14.53 -2.45
N ALA A 106 2.59 13.88 -3.57
CA ALA A 106 3.69 14.36 -4.39
C ALA A 106 3.29 15.57 -5.25
N TYR A 107 2.10 15.52 -5.84
CA TYR A 107 1.61 16.58 -6.75
C TYR A 107 0.12 16.86 -6.49
N PRO A 108 -0.34 18.11 -6.77
CA PRO A 108 -1.78 18.41 -6.70
C PRO A 108 -2.61 17.61 -7.70
N SER A 109 -2.12 17.51 -8.95
CA SER A 109 -2.80 16.80 -10.03
C SER A 109 -1.80 16.47 -11.16
N TYR A 110 -2.28 15.68 -12.12
CA TYR A 110 -1.46 15.33 -13.28
C TYR A 110 -1.15 16.56 -14.13
N ALA A 111 0.13 16.73 -14.48
CA ALA A 111 0.60 17.81 -15.36
C ALA A 111 1.38 17.27 -16.57
N ASN A 112 2.25 16.27 -16.37
CA ASN A 112 3.07 15.73 -17.46
C ASN A 112 3.59 14.32 -17.09
N PRO A 113 4.01 13.52 -18.11
CA PRO A 113 4.51 12.17 -17.85
C PRO A 113 5.78 12.09 -17.00
N GLY A 114 6.58 13.16 -16.96
CA GLY A 114 7.79 13.18 -16.14
C GLY A 114 7.52 13.01 -14.65
N GLN A 115 6.31 13.34 -14.19
CA GLN A 115 5.91 13.15 -12.80
C GLN A 115 5.99 11.67 -12.38
N PHE A 116 5.62 10.74 -13.26
CA PHE A 116 5.69 9.30 -12.96
C PHE A 116 7.13 8.85 -12.72
N LYS A 117 8.05 9.30 -13.55
CA LYS A 117 9.47 8.98 -13.43
C LYS A 117 10.05 9.53 -12.12
N ASP A 118 9.77 10.80 -11.83
CA ASP A 118 10.26 11.46 -10.62
C ASP A 118 9.67 10.83 -9.36
N PHE A 119 8.39 10.47 -9.39
CA PHE A 119 7.72 9.81 -8.27
C PHE A 119 8.33 8.43 -7.99
N ASN A 120 8.53 7.61 -9.02
CA ASN A 120 9.14 6.30 -8.87
C ASN A 120 10.57 6.40 -8.33
N LYS A 121 11.34 7.36 -8.84
CA LYS A 121 12.70 7.61 -8.35
C LYS A 121 12.68 7.98 -6.86
N PHE A 122 11.77 8.85 -6.45
CA PHE A 122 11.61 9.25 -5.05
C PHE A 122 11.31 8.03 -4.16
N LEU A 123 10.38 7.18 -4.59
CA LEU A 123 10.03 5.97 -3.82
C LEU A 123 11.21 5.03 -3.66
N LEU A 124 11.94 4.79 -4.76
CA LEU A 124 13.10 3.89 -4.74
C LEU A 124 14.26 4.43 -3.90
N GLU A 125 14.46 5.74 -3.91
CA GLU A 125 15.52 6.37 -3.10
C GLU A 125 15.19 6.42 -1.61
N ASN A 126 13.91 6.33 -1.24
CA ASN A 126 13.46 6.49 0.15
C ASN A 126 12.96 5.17 0.78
N THR A 127 13.15 4.05 0.12
CA THR A 127 12.83 2.73 0.65
C THR A 127 14.02 1.79 0.49
N ASP A 128 14.11 0.82 1.40
CA ASP A 128 15.25 -0.13 1.41
C ASP A 128 14.99 -1.37 0.57
N GLY A 129 13.75 -1.64 0.25
CA GLY A 129 13.36 -2.79 -0.55
C GLY A 129 11.91 -2.71 -0.98
N ALA A 130 11.42 -3.76 -1.62
CA ALA A 130 10.04 -3.84 -2.12
C ALA A 130 9.40 -5.18 -1.79
N TYR A 131 8.10 -5.11 -1.58
CA TYR A 131 7.28 -6.29 -1.31
C TYR A 131 6.18 -6.43 -2.36
#